data_804b4216357597a1eaf2ea622f0669a5
#
_entry.id   804b4216357597a1eaf2ea622f0669a5
#
_cell.length_a   1.000
_cell.length_b   1.000
_cell.length_c   1.000
_cell.angle_alpha   90.00
_cell.angle_beta   90.00
_cell.angle_gamma   90.00
#
_symmetry.space_group_name_H-M   'P 1'
#
loop_
_entity.id
_entity.type
_entity.pdbx_description
1 polymer ?
#
loop_
_entity_poly.entity_id
_entity_poly.type
_entity_poly.pdbx_seq_one_letter_code
_entity_poly.pdbx_strand_id
1 'polypeptide(L)'
;MTMSESFSFVVVPKQFTQDYLSNYMIGVHAKVKVFLPEHDDYLDVFMKTVKDGRSTIIRGWTRVVRAFFMEEGTIWAFRFTLFSNQNVFRLFLYRL
;
A
#
# COMPACT_ATOMS: atom_id res chain seq x y z
N MET A 1 4.16 6.66 -6.33
CA MET A 1 4.45 5.63 -7.35
C MET A 1 3.59 5.86 -8.57
N THR A 2 4.13 5.53 -9.73
CA THR A 2 3.40 5.65 -11.00
C THR A 2 2.48 4.45 -11.18
N MET A 3 1.22 4.68 -11.56
CA MET A 3 0.28 3.61 -11.80
C MET A 3 0.61 2.85 -13.09
N SER A 4 0.58 1.52 -13.01
CA SER A 4 0.80 0.65 -14.15
C SER A 4 -0.51 0.32 -14.84
N GLU A 5 -0.43 -0.27 -16.04
CA GLU A 5 -1.61 -0.69 -16.78
C GLU A 5 -2.47 -1.70 -16.03
N SER A 6 -1.86 -2.55 -15.25
CA SER A 6 -2.56 -3.66 -14.60
C SER A 6 -3.55 -3.22 -13.53
N PHE A 7 -3.21 -2.24 -12.71
CA PHE A 7 -4.01 -1.82 -11.57
C PHE A 7 -4.42 -2.95 -10.61
N SER A 8 -3.96 -4.17 -10.82
CA SER A 8 -4.35 -5.32 -10.00
C SER A 8 -3.48 -5.47 -8.76
N PHE A 9 -2.30 -4.86 -8.77
CA PHE A 9 -1.39 -4.89 -7.63
C PHE A 9 -0.45 -3.69 -7.69
N VAL A 10 0.23 -3.44 -6.57
CA VAL A 10 1.27 -2.42 -6.52
C VAL A 10 2.51 -2.99 -5.83
N VAL A 11 3.69 -2.63 -6.32
CA VAL A 11 4.97 -3.06 -5.77
C VAL A 11 5.58 -1.91 -5.00
N VAL A 12 5.86 -2.14 -3.72
CA VAL A 12 6.58 -1.17 -2.87
C VAL A 12 8.06 -1.42 -3.04
N PRO A 13 8.86 -0.38 -3.31
CA PRO A 13 10.29 -0.54 -3.55
C PRO A 13 11.01 -1.30 -2.43
N LYS A 14 11.99 -2.10 -2.82
CA LYS A 14 12.79 -2.91 -1.91
C LYS A 14 13.44 -2.07 -0.81
N GLN A 15 14.03 -0.94 -1.17
CA GLN A 15 14.73 -0.09 -0.21
C GLN A 15 13.78 0.42 0.87
N PHE A 16 12.61 0.88 0.49
CA PHE A 16 11.61 1.35 1.44
C PHE A 16 11.13 0.21 2.35
N THR A 17 10.93 -0.98 1.78
CA THR A 17 10.53 -2.15 2.56
C THR A 17 11.59 -2.49 3.60
N GLN A 18 12.85 -2.55 3.21
CA GLN A 18 13.94 -2.90 4.12
C GLN A 18 14.18 -1.85 5.19
N ASP A 19 14.16 -0.58 4.82
CA ASP A 19 14.51 0.50 5.73
C ASP A 19 13.38 0.91 6.67
N TYR A 20 12.14 0.63 6.28
CA TYR A 20 10.99 1.12 7.02
C TYR A 20 9.98 0.02 7.35
N LEU A 21 9.36 -0.59 6.35
CA LEU A 21 8.22 -1.47 6.59
C LEU A 21 8.57 -2.72 7.37
N SER A 22 9.68 -3.37 7.05
CA SER A 22 10.05 -4.63 7.67
C SER A 22 10.31 -4.52 9.17
N ASN A 23 10.64 -3.33 9.66
CA ASN A 23 10.85 -3.11 11.08
C ASN A 23 9.57 -3.26 11.90
N TYR A 24 8.42 -3.16 11.26
CA TYR A 24 7.12 -3.20 11.93
C TYR A 24 6.26 -4.37 11.49
N MET A 25 6.78 -5.25 10.65
CA MET A 25 6.05 -6.41 10.16
C MET A 25 6.41 -7.65 11.00
N ILE A 26 5.42 -8.49 11.23
CA ILE A 26 5.63 -9.83 11.80
C ILE A 26 5.63 -10.81 10.63
N GLY A 27 6.80 -11.39 10.34
CA GLY A 27 6.96 -12.26 9.19
C GLY A 27 6.89 -11.47 7.89
N VAL A 28 6.25 -12.06 6.87
CA VAL A 28 6.25 -11.50 5.51
C VAL A 28 4.90 -10.88 5.10
N HIS A 29 3.91 -10.88 5.99
CA HIS A 29 2.58 -10.38 5.69
C HIS A 29 2.22 -9.19 6.58
N ALA A 30 1.43 -8.27 6.05
CA ALA A 30 0.87 -7.17 6.81
C ALA A 30 -0.51 -6.79 6.29
N LYS A 31 -1.38 -6.33 7.19
CA LYS A 31 -2.65 -5.71 6.82
C LYS A 31 -2.40 -4.22 6.62
N VAL A 32 -2.98 -3.66 5.58
CA VAL A 32 -2.89 -2.23 5.29
C VAL A 32 -4.29 -1.65 5.20
N LYS A 33 -4.55 -0.59 5.95
CA LYS A 33 -5.81 0.14 5.91
C LYS A 33 -5.59 1.40 5.07
N VAL A 34 -6.21 1.42 3.90
CA VAL A 34 -6.10 2.55 2.98
C VAL A 34 -7.23 3.52 3.29
N PHE A 35 -6.90 4.69 3.79
CA PHE A 35 -7.89 5.68 4.20
C PHE A 35 -8.43 6.45 3.01
N LEU A 36 -9.76 6.54 2.93
CA LEU A 36 -10.43 7.25 1.86
C LEU A 36 -10.35 8.77 2.08
N PRO A 37 -10.25 9.56 0.99
CA PRO A 37 -10.24 11.01 1.12
C PRO A 37 -11.53 11.51 1.75
N GLU A 38 -11.42 12.46 2.68
CA GLU A 38 -12.56 13.15 3.28
C GLU A 38 -13.52 12.25 4.08
N HIS A 39 -13.12 11.01 4.34
CA HIS A 39 -13.93 10.06 5.13
C HIS A 39 -13.07 9.46 6.23
N ASP A 40 -13.70 9.08 7.33
CA ASP A 40 -13.04 8.30 8.38
C ASP A 40 -13.04 6.81 8.06
N ASP A 41 -13.48 6.46 6.88
CA ASP A 41 -13.56 5.07 6.42
C ASP A 41 -12.27 4.64 5.73
N TYR A 42 -12.09 3.34 5.58
CA TYR A 42 -10.90 2.77 4.97
C TYR A 42 -11.23 1.48 4.22
N LEU A 43 -10.33 1.10 3.33
CA LEU A 43 -10.37 -0.18 2.62
C LEU A 43 -9.22 -1.05 3.11
N ASP A 44 -9.51 -2.32 3.41
CA ASP A 44 -8.48 -3.28 3.80
C ASP A 44 -7.80 -3.86 2.57
N VAL A 45 -6.47 -3.81 2.57
CA VAL A 45 -5.65 -4.50 1.58
C VAL A 45 -4.59 -5.32 2.30
N PHE A 46 -3.98 -6.27 1.60
CA PHE A 46 -2.97 -7.15 2.17
C PHE A 46 -1.66 -6.99 1.42
N MET A 47 -0.59 -6.87 2.18
CA MET A 47 0.76 -6.69 1.68
C MET A 47 1.60 -7.90 2.04
N LYS A 48 2.47 -8.31 1.12
CA LYS A 48 3.40 -9.42 1.34
C LYS A 48 4.79 -9.02 0.88
N THR A 49 5.79 -9.31 1.69
CA THR A 49 7.19 -9.15 1.29
C THR A 49 7.62 -10.40 0.54
N VAL A 50 8.11 -10.23 -0.67
CA VAL A 50 8.57 -11.33 -1.52
C VAL A 50 10.06 -11.57 -1.32
N LYS A 51 10.60 -12.66 -1.92
CA LYS A 51 11.97 -13.12 -1.67
C LYS A 51 13.04 -12.09 -1.98
N ASP A 52 12.83 -11.23 -2.97
CA ASP A 52 13.81 -10.21 -3.35
C ASP A 52 13.79 -8.98 -2.45
N GLY A 53 12.92 -8.95 -1.44
CA GLY A 53 12.83 -7.86 -0.47
C GLY A 53 11.82 -6.78 -0.80
N ARG A 54 11.15 -6.84 -1.95
CA ARG A 54 10.07 -5.92 -2.27
C ARG A 54 8.78 -6.36 -1.59
N SER A 55 7.92 -5.39 -1.27
CA SER A 55 6.58 -5.69 -0.78
C SER A 55 5.57 -5.50 -1.91
N THR A 56 4.56 -6.35 -1.94
CA THR A 56 3.53 -6.29 -2.96
C THR A 56 2.16 -6.23 -2.29
N ILE A 57 1.34 -5.27 -2.69
CA ILE A 57 -0.05 -5.17 -2.27
C ILE A 57 -0.88 -5.76 -3.40
N ILE A 58 -1.49 -6.91 -3.16
CA ILE A 58 -2.24 -7.64 -4.19
C ILE A 58 -3.73 -7.60 -3.88
N ARG A 59 -4.10 -8.19 -2.75
CA ARG A 59 -5.51 -8.36 -2.41
C ARG A 59 -6.14 -7.05 -2.00
N GLY A 60 -7.24 -6.70 -2.66
CA GLY A 60 -8.01 -5.51 -2.35
C GLY A 60 -7.57 -4.26 -3.10
N TRP A 61 -6.46 -4.30 -3.84
CA TRP A 61 -5.94 -3.11 -4.49
C TRP A 61 -6.87 -2.58 -5.59
N THR A 62 -7.57 -3.46 -6.29
CA THR A 62 -8.52 -3.05 -7.33
C THR A 62 -9.62 -2.14 -6.77
N ARG A 63 -10.08 -2.39 -5.55
CA ARG A 63 -11.07 -1.54 -4.89
C ARG A 63 -10.51 -0.14 -4.60
N VAL A 64 -9.23 -0.07 -4.23
CA VAL A 64 -8.54 1.20 -3.98
C VAL A 64 -8.46 2.01 -5.26
N VAL A 65 -8.07 1.37 -6.37
CA VAL A 65 -7.99 2.03 -7.67
C VAL A 65 -9.34 2.65 -8.05
N ARG A 66 -10.43 1.93 -7.83
CA ARG A 66 -11.78 2.44 -8.13
C ARG A 66 -12.18 3.59 -7.21
N ALA A 67 -11.93 3.46 -5.92
CA ALA A 67 -12.33 4.46 -4.93
C ALA A 67 -11.60 5.79 -5.13
N PHE A 68 -10.36 5.75 -5.59
CA PHE A 68 -9.53 6.93 -5.80
C PHE A 68 -9.53 7.43 -7.24
N PHE A 69 -10.27 6.77 -8.14
CA PHE A 69 -10.30 7.11 -9.57
C PHE A 69 -8.89 7.18 -10.17
N MET A 70 -8.06 6.20 -9.83
CA MET A 70 -6.70 6.15 -10.34
C MET A 70 -6.67 5.84 -11.83
N GLU A 71 -5.85 6.58 -12.56
CA GLU A 71 -5.68 6.42 -13.99
C GLU A 71 -4.26 6.01 -14.32
N GLU A 72 -4.10 5.25 -15.40
CA GLU A 72 -2.81 4.87 -15.91
C GLU A 72 -1.95 6.10 -16.19
N GLY A 73 -0.68 6.05 -15.82
CA GLY A 73 0.26 7.14 -16.03
C GLY A 73 0.22 8.24 -14.98
N THR A 74 -0.74 8.21 -14.05
CA THR A 74 -0.77 9.16 -12.95
C THR A 74 0.25 8.77 -11.88
N ILE A 75 0.75 9.77 -11.16
CA ILE A 75 1.73 9.59 -10.09
C ILE A 75 1.06 9.84 -8.75
N TRP A 76 1.25 8.91 -7.82
CA TRP A 76 0.66 8.99 -6.50
C TRP A 76 1.73 8.90 -5.42
N ALA A 77 1.61 9.73 -4.39
CA ALA A 77 2.46 9.64 -3.21
C ALA A 77 1.79 8.71 -2.20
N PHE A 78 2.57 7.79 -1.66
CA PHE A 78 2.13 6.82 -0.65
C PHE A 78 2.75 7.18 0.69
N ARG A 79 1.91 7.40 1.68
CA ARG A 79 2.38 7.65 3.04
C ARG A 79 1.91 6.54 3.95
N PHE A 80 2.85 5.75 4.46
CA PHE A 80 2.58 4.69 5.42
C PHE A 80 2.78 5.21 6.84
N THR A 81 1.86 4.88 7.73
CA THR A 81 2.03 5.10 9.17
C THR A 81 1.66 3.83 9.91
N LEU A 82 2.21 3.64 11.10
CA LEU A 82 1.88 2.48 11.92
C LEU A 82 0.51 2.70 12.55
N PHE A 83 -0.40 1.74 12.36
CA PHE A 83 -1.75 1.82 12.92
C PHE A 83 -1.79 1.27 14.34
N SER A 84 -1.16 0.13 14.56
CA SER A 84 -1.10 -0.53 15.85
C SER A 84 0.32 -0.99 16.12
N ASN A 85 0.54 -1.67 17.23
CA ASN A 85 1.88 -2.09 17.61
C ASN A 85 2.55 -3.00 16.61
N GLN A 86 1.78 -3.74 15.81
CA GLN A 86 2.37 -4.75 14.95
C GLN A 86 1.52 -4.98 13.71
N ASN A 87 2.19 -5.08 12.56
CA ASN A 87 1.65 -5.73 11.38
C ASN A 87 0.42 -5.09 10.76
N VAL A 88 0.07 -3.87 11.17
CA VAL A 88 -1.04 -3.11 10.60
C VAL A 88 -0.57 -1.71 10.29
N PHE A 89 -0.67 -1.33 9.04
CA PHE A 89 -0.28 0.00 8.58
C PHE A 89 -1.49 0.78 8.14
N ARG A 90 -1.43 2.10 8.28
CA ARG A 90 -2.31 3.02 7.57
C ARG A 90 -1.61 3.47 6.30
N LEU A 91 -2.36 3.62 5.25
CA LEU A 91 -1.85 4.14 3.98
C LEU A 91 -2.69 5.31 3.54
N PHE A 92 -2.03 6.43 3.31
CA PHE A 92 -2.64 7.63 2.77
C PHE A 92 -2.10 7.87 1.36
N LEU A 93 -2.99 8.13 0.43
CA LEU A 93 -2.66 8.29 -0.98
C LEU A 93 -2.94 9.72 -1.42
N TYR A 94 -1.96 10.31 -2.11
CA TYR A 94 -2.08 11.68 -2.61
C TYR A 94 -1.68 11.71 -4.08
N ARG A 95 -2.57 12.24 -4.91
CA ARG A 95 -2.26 12.43 -6.33
C ARG A 95 -1.32 13.63 -6.49
N LEU A 96 -0.26 13.42 -7.23
CA LEU A 96 0.72 14.48 -7.55
C LEU A 96 0.41 15.20 -8.85
#